data_d87c76912b394dac64b4493d15681db7
#
_entry.id   d87c76912b394dac64b4493d15681db7
#
_cell.length_a   1.000
_cell.length_b   1.000
_cell.length_c   1.000
_cell.angle_alpha   90.00
_cell.angle_beta   90.00
_cell.angle_gamma   90.00
#
_symmetry.space_group_name_H-M   'P 1'
#
loop_
_entity.id
_entity.type
_entity.pdbx_description
1 polymer ?
#
loop_
_entity_poly.entity_id
_entity_poly.type
_entity_poly.pdbx_seq_one_letter_code
_entity_poly.pdbx_strand_id
1 'polypeptide(L)'
;MKKWIIGTITVIVIAIGAVFGVTKGINYIEEEEKGLKAQKVMGQQGKKAEEEKQQVSEAEIISTMHRMVHQKVKSSEKWGFIEMTNKEIRGAKNAVESGTNFKYKSELLSTLERWEKGDFSQTVEEHNFLWEIQGGDTGKATERLSPEEEKQYVKEMKRK
;
A
#
# COMPACT_ATOMS: atom_id res chain seq x y z
N MET A 1 -8.32 81.86 -16.28
CA MET A 1 -8.10 81.03 -15.12
C MET A 1 -8.95 79.76 -15.05
N LYS A 2 -10.01 79.56 -15.86
CA LYS A 2 -10.84 78.35 -15.83
C LYS A 2 -10.33 77.13 -16.62
N LYS A 3 -9.43 77.28 -17.57
CA LYS A 3 -8.97 76.21 -18.46
C LYS A 3 -7.86 75.31 -17.82
N TRP A 4 -7.15 75.78 -16.83
CA TRP A 4 -6.08 75.02 -16.14
C TRP A 4 -6.59 74.03 -15.09
N ILE A 5 -7.75 74.31 -14.52
CA ILE A 5 -8.34 73.48 -13.47
C ILE A 5 -8.90 72.17 -14.07
N ILE A 6 -9.43 72.23 -15.29
CA ILE A 6 -10.01 71.06 -15.97
C ILE A 6 -8.91 70.06 -16.36
N GLY A 7 -7.74 70.56 -16.80
CA GLY A 7 -6.62 69.70 -17.20
C GLY A 7 -6.01 68.90 -16.03
N THR A 8 -5.92 69.52 -14.86
CA THR A 8 -5.35 68.85 -13.67
C THR A 8 -6.29 67.79 -13.05
N ILE A 9 -7.60 68.00 -13.12
CA ILE A 9 -8.59 67.01 -12.63
C ILE A 9 -8.61 65.77 -13.55
N THR A 10 -8.49 65.93 -14.86
CA THR A 10 -8.49 64.81 -15.83
C THR A 10 -7.26 63.92 -15.66
N VAL A 11 -6.08 64.50 -15.43
CA VAL A 11 -4.84 63.72 -15.20
C VAL A 11 -4.90 62.93 -13.89
N ILE A 12 -5.47 63.52 -12.84
CA ILE A 12 -5.61 62.83 -11.55
C ILE A 12 -6.58 61.64 -11.64
N VAL A 13 -7.68 61.75 -12.39
CA VAL A 13 -8.67 60.67 -12.55
C VAL A 13 -8.05 59.49 -13.32
N ILE A 14 -7.24 59.76 -14.36
CA ILE A 14 -6.55 58.72 -15.13
C ILE A 14 -5.50 58.02 -14.25
N ALA A 15 -4.75 58.73 -13.44
CA ALA A 15 -3.75 58.12 -12.52
C ALA A 15 -4.42 57.26 -11.44
N ILE A 16 -5.54 57.66 -10.86
CA ILE A 16 -6.28 56.88 -9.88
C ILE A 16 -6.89 55.62 -10.51
N GLY A 17 -7.44 55.73 -11.73
CA GLY A 17 -7.99 54.60 -12.47
C GLY A 17 -6.92 53.52 -12.79
N ALA A 18 -5.73 53.96 -13.21
CA ALA A 18 -4.63 53.02 -13.49
C ALA A 18 -4.11 52.29 -12.23
N VAL A 19 -4.00 52.98 -11.10
CA VAL A 19 -3.59 52.38 -9.84
C VAL A 19 -4.64 51.39 -9.32
N PHE A 20 -5.93 51.72 -9.43
CA PHE A 20 -7.00 50.81 -8.99
C PHE A 20 -7.11 49.59 -9.93
N GLY A 21 -6.87 49.72 -11.20
CA GLY A 21 -6.86 48.58 -12.15
C GLY A 21 -5.69 47.62 -11.89
N VAL A 22 -4.49 48.14 -11.64
CA VAL A 22 -3.30 47.35 -11.37
C VAL A 22 -3.43 46.62 -10.02
N THR A 23 -3.91 47.28 -8.98
CA THR A 23 -4.08 46.63 -7.63
C THR A 23 -5.13 45.51 -7.66
N LYS A 24 -6.26 45.70 -8.39
CA LYS A 24 -7.25 44.64 -8.57
C LYS A 24 -6.67 43.46 -9.38
N GLY A 25 -5.90 43.71 -10.42
CA GLY A 25 -5.27 42.69 -11.24
C GLY A 25 -4.24 41.87 -10.42
N ILE A 26 -3.43 42.51 -9.59
CA ILE A 26 -2.46 41.84 -8.74
C ILE A 26 -3.16 40.97 -7.69
N ASN A 27 -4.20 41.44 -7.04
CA ASN A 27 -4.95 40.66 -6.07
C ASN A 27 -5.63 39.44 -6.72
N TYR A 28 -6.12 39.56 -7.93
CA TYR A 28 -6.73 38.45 -8.68
C TYR A 28 -5.72 37.35 -9.00
N ILE A 29 -4.51 37.71 -9.42
CA ILE A 29 -3.44 36.78 -9.72
C ILE A 29 -2.95 36.06 -8.44
N GLU A 30 -2.83 36.77 -7.31
CA GLU A 30 -2.45 36.16 -6.03
C GLU A 30 -3.48 35.15 -5.50
N GLU A 31 -4.77 35.40 -5.68
CA GLU A 31 -5.82 34.47 -5.28
C GLU A 31 -5.86 33.22 -6.16
N GLU A 32 -5.66 33.35 -7.48
CA GLU A 32 -5.54 32.22 -8.41
C GLU A 32 -4.30 31.35 -8.09
N GLU A 33 -3.14 31.96 -7.82
CA GLU A 33 -1.95 31.20 -7.44
C GLU A 33 -2.11 30.46 -6.08
N LYS A 34 -2.76 31.06 -5.12
CA LYS A 34 -3.07 30.43 -3.83
C LYS A 34 -4.05 29.27 -4.01
N GLY A 35 -5.07 29.44 -4.87
CA GLY A 35 -6.01 28.36 -5.22
C GLY A 35 -5.33 27.19 -5.92
N LEU A 36 -4.47 27.45 -6.90
CA LEU A 36 -3.70 26.43 -7.62
C LEU A 36 -2.70 25.70 -6.70
N LYS A 37 -2.01 26.40 -5.80
CA LYS A 37 -1.11 25.78 -4.81
C LYS A 37 -1.87 24.91 -3.81
N ALA A 38 -3.03 25.38 -3.31
CA ALA A 38 -3.89 24.60 -2.40
C ALA A 38 -4.43 23.34 -3.08
N GLN A 39 -4.88 23.43 -4.31
CA GLN A 39 -5.40 22.29 -5.07
C GLN A 39 -4.31 21.27 -5.40
N LYS A 40 -3.07 21.71 -5.69
CA LYS A 40 -1.91 20.82 -5.91
C LYS A 40 -1.50 20.10 -4.64
N VAL A 41 -1.50 20.76 -3.48
CA VAL A 41 -1.19 20.17 -2.18
C VAL A 41 -2.28 19.16 -1.77
N MET A 42 -3.56 19.48 -1.94
CA MET A 42 -4.66 18.54 -1.66
C MET A 42 -4.64 17.33 -2.59
N GLY A 43 -4.30 17.50 -3.87
CA GLY A 43 -4.16 16.40 -4.83
C GLY A 43 -2.98 15.49 -4.50
N GLN A 44 -1.88 16.02 -3.96
CA GLN A 44 -0.73 15.23 -3.52
C GLN A 44 -1.00 14.49 -2.20
N GLN A 45 -1.71 15.12 -1.26
CA GLN A 45 -2.12 14.47 -0.02
C GLN A 45 -3.14 13.36 -0.25
N GLY A 46 -4.11 13.55 -1.17
CA GLY A 46 -5.06 12.52 -1.57
C GLY A 46 -4.38 11.29 -2.19
N LYS A 47 -3.44 11.50 -3.13
CA LYS A 47 -2.67 10.40 -3.74
C LYS A 47 -1.80 9.66 -2.71
N LYS A 48 -1.12 10.37 -1.81
CA LYS A 48 -0.32 9.76 -0.76
C LYS A 48 -1.16 8.96 0.24
N ALA A 49 -2.37 9.43 0.58
CA ALA A 49 -3.29 8.70 1.44
C ALA A 49 -3.94 7.48 0.75
N GLU A 50 -4.10 7.50 -0.57
CA GLU A 50 -4.56 6.35 -1.36
C GLU A 50 -3.43 5.32 -1.53
N GLU A 51 -2.19 5.74 -1.74
CA GLU A 51 -1.01 4.86 -1.80
C GLU A 51 -0.74 4.21 -0.42
N GLU A 52 -0.89 4.92 0.68
CA GLU A 52 -0.78 4.35 2.04
C GLU A 52 -1.92 3.36 2.36
N LYS A 53 -3.12 3.51 1.78
CA LYS A 53 -4.25 2.56 1.95
C LYS A 53 -4.07 1.25 1.17
N GLN A 54 -3.20 1.19 0.19
CA GLN A 54 -2.95 0.00 -0.62
C GLN A 54 -1.71 -0.80 -0.20
N GLN A 55 -0.93 -0.31 0.74
CA GLN A 55 0.24 -1.04 1.21
C GLN A 55 -0.17 -2.10 2.23
N VAL A 56 -0.15 -3.37 1.80
CA VAL A 56 -0.40 -4.53 2.68
C VAL A 56 0.66 -4.56 3.78
N SER A 57 0.24 -4.72 5.02
CA SER A 57 1.16 -4.79 6.17
C SER A 57 1.96 -6.08 6.18
N GLU A 58 3.16 -6.06 6.79
CA GLU A 58 3.97 -7.27 6.96
C GLU A 58 3.20 -8.37 7.71
N ALA A 59 2.42 -8.00 8.74
CA ALA A 59 1.61 -8.94 9.51
C ALA A 59 0.54 -9.64 8.66
N GLU A 60 -0.10 -8.93 7.73
CA GLU A 60 -1.08 -9.50 6.80
C GLU A 60 -0.41 -10.46 5.80
N ILE A 61 0.78 -10.13 5.31
CA ILE A 61 1.55 -11.02 4.42
C ILE A 61 1.97 -12.28 5.17
N ILE A 62 2.51 -12.15 6.38
CA ILE A 62 2.88 -13.28 7.24
C ILE A 62 1.67 -14.18 7.49
N SER A 63 0.52 -13.62 7.84
CA SER A 63 -0.73 -14.35 8.03
C SER A 63 -1.19 -15.05 6.74
N THR A 64 -1.05 -14.41 5.60
CA THR A 64 -1.39 -14.98 4.28
C THR A 64 -0.50 -16.17 3.96
N MET A 65 0.82 -16.03 4.09
CA MET A 65 1.78 -17.10 3.86
C MET A 65 1.56 -18.28 4.81
N HIS A 66 1.29 -18.01 6.09
CA HIS A 66 1.01 -19.06 7.09
C HIS A 66 -0.24 -19.87 6.71
N ARG A 67 -1.33 -19.21 6.30
CA ARG A 67 -2.54 -19.88 5.81
C ARG A 67 -2.32 -20.66 4.50
N MET A 68 -1.41 -20.20 3.64
CA MET A 68 -1.04 -20.94 2.43
C MET A 68 -0.27 -22.22 2.76
N VAL A 69 0.71 -22.17 3.68
CA VAL A 69 1.58 -23.32 3.96
C VAL A 69 0.87 -24.43 4.76
N HIS A 70 -0.28 -24.16 5.38
CA HIS A 70 -1.09 -25.16 6.08
C HIS A 70 -1.39 -26.42 5.25
N GLN A 71 -1.55 -26.28 3.93
CA GLN A 71 -1.80 -27.43 3.06
C GLN A 71 -0.58 -28.34 2.87
N LYS A 72 0.60 -27.91 3.27
CA LYS A 72 1.86 -28.63 3.09
C LYS A 72 2.32 -29.38 4.33
N VAL A 73 1.74 -29.11 5.50
CA VAL A 73 2.29 -29.59 6.77
C VAL A 73 1.26 -30.31 7.63
N LYS A 74 1.73 -31.22 8.50
CA LYS A 74 0.97 -31.80 9.61
C LYS A 74 1.11 -30.90 10.83
N SER A 75 -0.02 -30.48 11.38
CA SER A 75 -0.11 -29.68 12.59
C SER A 75 -1.40 -30.06 13.33
N SER A 76 -1.36 -29.97 14.67
CA SER A 76 -2.53 -30.25 15.51
C SER A 76 -3.66 -29.25 15.29
N GLU A 77 -3.31 -28.00 14.97
CA GLU A 77 -4.28 -26.93 14.69
C GLU A 77 -3.83 -26.09 13.49
N LYS A 78 -4.79 -25.71 12.65
CA LYS A 78 -4.57 -24.89 11.46
C LYS A 78 -5.70 -23.88 11.35
N TRP A 79 -5.39 -22.60 11.56
CA TRP A 79 -6.40 -21.53 11.52
C TRP A 79 -6.38 -20.79 10.18
N GLY A 80 -7.46 -21.01 9.44
CA GLY A 80 -7.65 -20.44 8.12
C GLY A 80 -6.91 -21.21 7.01
N PHE A 81 -7.30 -20.92 5.79
CA PHE A 81 -6.79 -21.56 4.59
C PHE A 81 -6.80 -20.56 3.43
N ILE A 82 -5.69 -20.55 2.70
CA ILE A 82 -5.57 -19.93 1.38
C ILE A 82 -4.93 -20.96 0.48
N GLU A 83 -5.56 -21.30 -0.64
CA GLU A 83 -4.97 -22.24 -1.59
C GLU A 83 -3.64 -21.68 -2.10
N MET A 84 -2.56 -22.45 -1.98
CA MET A 84 -1.23 -22.09 -2.44
C MET A 84 -1.12 -22.24 -3.96
N THR A 85 -1.68 -21.29 -4.69
CA THR A 85 -1.57 -21.23 -6.15
C THR A 85 -0.39 -20.35 -6.55
N ASN A 86 0.10 -20.52 -7.80
CA ASN A 86 1.14 -19.62 -8.34
C ASN A 86 0.72 -18.15 -8.35
N LYS A 87 -0.58 -17.87 -8.45
CA LYS A 87 -1.13 -16.51 -8.38
C LYS A 87 -0.96 -15.94 -6.98
N GLU A 88 -1.35 -16.71 -5.96
CA GLU A 88 -1.26 -16.27 -4.57
C GLU A 88 0.19 -16.12 -4.09
N ILE A 89 1.07 -17.05 -4.49
CA ILE A 89 2.52 -16.97 -4.19
C ILE A 89 3.11 -15.69 -4.80
N ARG A 90 2.85 -15.41 -6.08
CA ARG A 90 3.35 -14.18 -6.74
C ARG A 90 2.73 -12.93 -6.15
N GLY A 91 1.44 -12.98 -5.78
CA GLY A 91 0.78 -11.86 -5.11
C GLY A 91 1.45 -11.50 -3.78
N ALA A 92 1.72 -12.50 -2.94
CA ALA A 92 2.45 -12.32 -1.69
C ALA A 92 3.88 -11.79 -1.93
N LYS A 93 4.60 -12.34 -2.93
CA LYS A 93 5.95 -11.89 -3.27
C LYS A 93 5.99 -10.43 -3.69
N ASN A 94 5.13 -10.01 -4.60
CA ASN A 94 5.02 -8.61 -5.01
C ASN A 94 4.70 -7.68 -3.83
N ALA A 95 3.85 -8.12 -2.91
CA ALA A 95 3.52 -7.36 -1.71
C ALA A 95 4.73 -7.21 -0.78
N VAL A 96 5.55 -8.26 -0.60
CA VAL A 96 6.80 -8.19 0.16
C VAL A 96 7.81 -7.28 -0.53
N GLU A 97 7.98 -7.40 -1.85
CA GLU A 97 8.92 -6.58 -2.64
C GLU A 97 8.60 -5.08 -2.50
N SER A 98 7.33 -4.71 -2.63
CA SER A 98 6.84 -3.33 -2.52
C SER A 98 6.78 -2.81 -1.08
N GLY A 99 6.78 -3.70 -0.09
CA GLY A 99 6.74 -3.34 1.32
C GLY A 99 8.00 -2.60 1.78
N THR A 100 7.81 -1.55 2.57
CA THR A 100 8.89 -0.77 3.18
C THR A 100 8.99 -1.09 4.67
N ASN A 101 10.22 -1.13 5.20
CA ASN A 101 10.51 -1.34 6.63
C ASN A 101 10.01 -2.68 7.20
N PHE A 102 9.89 -3.72 6.39
CA PHE A 102 9.57 -5.05 6.86
C PHE A 102 10.75 -5.68 7.60
N LYS A 103 10.49 -6.19 8.79
CA LYS A 103 11.51 -6.81 9.65
C LYS A 103 12.03 -8.13 9.08
N TYR A 104 11.14 -8.92 8.46
CA TYR A 104 11.43 -10.27 7.96
C TYR A 104 11.44 -10.35 6.43
N LYS A 105 11.68 -9.21 5.74
CA LYS A 105 11.61 -9.13 4.28
C LYS A 105 12.44 -10.19 3.57
N SER A 106 13.66 -10.42 4.03
CA SER A 106 14.62 -11.37 3.43
C SER A 106 14.13 -12.81 3.53
N GLU A 107 13.66 -13.20 4.71
CA GLU A 107 13.14 -14.55 4.99
C GLU A 107 11.87 -14.83 4.22
N LEU A 108 10.95 -13.86 4.18
CA LEU A 108 9.70 -13.97 3.44
C LEU A 108 9.94 -14.11 1.94
N LEU A 109 10.84 -13.30 1.36
CA LEU A 109 11.20 -13.39 -0.06
C LEU A 109 11.87 -14.72 -0.38
N SER A 110 12.83 -15.16 0.42
CA SER A 110 13.51 -16.44 0.23
C SER A 110 12.53 -17.63 0.24
N THR A 111 11.56 -17.61 1.15
CA THR A 111 10.48 -18.59 1.22
C THR A 111 9.60 -18.56 -0.04
N LEU A 112 9.12 -17.39 -0.44
CA LEU A 112 8.26 -17.23 -1.61
C LEU A 112 8.96 -17.61 -2.91
N GLU A 113 10.26 -17.35 -3.03
CA GLU A 113 11.07 -17.77 -4.18
C GLU A 113 11.20 -19.31 -4.29
N ARG A 114 11.32 -20.02 -3.17
CA ARG A 114 11.29 -21.48 -3.18
C ARG A 114 9.92 -21.99 -3.62
N TRP A 115 8.85 -21.46 -3.04
CA TRP A 115 7.49 -21.87 -3.40
C TRP A 115 7.15 -21.58 -4.86
N GLU A 116 7.59 -20.45 -5.41
CA GLU A 116 7.41 -20.11 -6.83
C GLU A 116 8.10 -21.11 -7.77
N LYS A 117 9.24 -21.68 -7.34
CA LYS A 117 9.96 -22.74 -8.06
C LYS A 117 9.39 -24.14 -7.83
N GLY A 118 8.34 -24.28 -7.00
CA GLY A 118 7.77 -25.56 -6.60
C GLY A 118 8.63 -26.33 -5.59
N ASP A 119 9.60 -25.68 -4.96
CA ASP A 119 10.39 -26.28 -3.89
C ASP A 119 9.69 -26.09 -2.54
N PHE A 120 9.06 -27.16 -2.08
CA PHE A 120 8.37 -27.27 -0.81
C PHE A 120 9.12 -28.15 0.21
N SER A 121 10.42 -28.34 0.04
CA SER A 121 11.24 -29.20 0.89
C SER A 121 11.33 -28.69 2.33
N GLN A 122 11.22 -27.36 2.55
CA GLN A 122 11.41 -26.71 3.86
C GLN A 122 10.10 -26.21 4.48
N THR A 123 8.95 -26.71 4.04
CA THR A 123 7.64 -26.16 4.47
C THR A 123 7.35 -26.35 5.96
N VAL A 124 7.97 -27.32 6.65
CA VAL A 124 7.83 -27.48 8.11
C VAL A 124 8.53 -26.33 8.84
N GLU A 125 9.77 -26.04 8.48
CA GLU A 125 10.59 -24.98 9.03
C GLU A 125 9.97 -23.61 8.71
N GLU A 126 9.52 -23.42 7.49
CA GLU A 126 8.87 -22.20 7.00
C GLU A 126 7.55 -21.94 7.72
N HIS A 127 6.71 -22.97 7.91
CA HIS A 127 5.50 -22.86 8.70
C HIS A 127 5.83 -22.48 10.16
N ASN A 128 6.80 -23.15 10.77
CA ASN A 128 7.15 -22.94 12.17
C ASN A 128 7.79 -21.55 12.39
N PHE A 129 8.55 -21.03 11.42
CA PHE A 129 9.01 -19.64 11.41
C PHE A 129 7.83 -18.66 11.40
N LEU A 130 6.88 -18.83 10.46
CA LEU A 130 5.69 -17.97 10.36
C LEU A 130 4.81 -18.07 11.62
N TRP A 131 4.68 -19.27 12.20
CA TRP A 131 3.97 -19.52 13.44
C TRP A 131 4.62 -18.80 14.62
N GLU A 132 5.95 -18.90 14.76
CA GLU A 132 6.72 -18.31 15.85
C GLU A 132 6.65 -16.78 15.86
N ILE A 133 6.84 -16.13 14.70
CA ILE A 133 6.80 -14.66 14.60
C ILE A 133 5.39 -14.09 14.80
N GLN A 134 4.36 -14.92 14.75
CA GLN A 134 2.98 -14.57 15.11
C GLN A 134 2.65 -14.85 16.58
N GLY A 135 3.64 -15.28 17.40
CA GLY A 135 3.43 -15.60 18.80
C GLY A 135 2.71 -16.94 19.02
N GLY A 136 2.95 -17.92 18.13
CA GLY A 136 2.30 -19.23 18.18
C GLY A 136 2.57 -19.98 19.48
N ASP A 137 1.52 -20.56 20.02
CA ASP A 137 1.54 -21.41 21.23
C ASP A 137 1.06 -22.83 20.95
N THR A 138 0.13 -22.99 20.01
CA THR A 138 -0.42 -24.27 19.55
C THR A 138 -0.31 -24.39 18.03
N GLY A 139 -0.34 -25.62 17.51
CA GLY A 139 -0.35 -25.85 16.08
C GLY A 139 1.03 -25.85 15.41
N LYS A 140 2.13 -26.04 16.16
CA LYS A 140 3.46 -26.21 15.55
C LYS A 140 3.48 -27.40 14.60
N ALA A 141 4.01 -27.21 13.38
CA ALA A 141 4.12 -28.28 12.40
C ALA A 141 5.22 -29.30 12.77
N THR A 142 4.94 -30.58 12.50
CA THR A 142 5.84 -31.70 12.82
C THR A 142 6.40 -32.39 11.59
N GLU A 143 5.61 -32.46 10.51
CA GLU A 143 5.95 -33.19 9.30
C GLU A 143 5.33 -32.51 8.07
N ARG A 144 5.82 -32.88 6.89
CA ARG A 144 5.16 -32.54 5.63
C ARG A 144 3.99 -33.51 5.36
N LEU A 145 2.93 -32.99 4.74
CA LEU A 145 1.90 -33.83 4.15
C LEU A 145 2.45 -34.55 2.89
N SER A 146 1.98 -35.77 2.66
CA SER A 146 2.13 -36.43 1.36
C SER A 146 1.28 -35.69 0.29
N PRO A 147 1.56 -35.87 -1.00
CA PRO A 147 0.73 -35.28 -2.07
C PRO A 147 -0.76 -35.66 -1.97
N GLU A 148 -1.05 -36.87 -1.56
CA GLU A 148 -2.43 -37.37 -1.37
C GLU A 148 -3.11 -36.69 -0.19
N GLU A 149 -2.42 -36.57 0.95
CA GLU A 149 -2.93 -35.87 2.13
C GLU A 149 -3.16 -34.38 1.85
N GLU A 150 -2.22 -33.73 1.13
CA GLU A 150 -2.40 -32.34 0.68
C GLU A 150 -3.63 -32.18 -0.18
N LYS A 151 -3.79 -33.01 -1.18
CA LYS A 151 -4.95 -32.99 -2.10
C LYS A 151 -6.27 -33.17 -1.33
N GLN A 152 -6.32 -34.07 -0.36
CA GLN A 152 -7.47 -34.30 0.48
C GLN A 152 -7.75 -33.06 1.35
N TYR A 153 -6.75 -32.50 1.99
CA TYR A 153 -6.85 -31.29 2.80
C TYR A 153 -7.42 -30.11 2.01
N VAL A 154 -6.85 -29.83 0.83
CA VAL A 154 -7.32 -28.74 -0.06
C VAL A 154 -8.80 -28.95 -0.45
N LYS A 155 -9.17 -30.19 -0.79
CA LYS A 155 -10.56 -30.54 -1.15
C LYS A 155 -11.54 -30.30 0.01
N GLU A 156 -11.13 -30.62 1.23
CA GLU A 156 -11.96 -30.41 2.42
C GLU A 156 -12.13 -28.92 2.74
N MET A 157 -11.03 -28.16 2.65
CA MET A 157 -11.03 -26.72 2.96
C MET A 157 -11.85 -25.91 1.95
N LYS A 158 -11.91 -26.32 0.69
CA LYS A 158 -12.76 -25.69 -0.35
C LYS A 158 -14.26 -25.96 -0.20
N ARG A 159 -14.66 -26.89 0.67
CA ARG A 159 -16.07 -27.22 0.90
C ARG A 159 -16.68 -26.47 2.09
N LYS A 160 -15.85 -25.86 2.92
CA LYS A 160 -16.25 -25.07 4.08
C LYS A 160 -16.53 -23.62 3.70
#